data_f037c116f4a4182e403f0b24ae44d4bb
#
_entry.id   f037c116f4a4182e403f0b24ae44d4bb
#
_cell.length_a   1.000
_cell.length_b   1.000
_cell.length_c   1.000
_cell.angle_alpha   90.00
_cell.angle_beta   90.00
_cell.angle_gamma   90.00
#
_symmetry.space_group_name_H-M   'P 1'
#
loop_
_entity.id
_entity.type
_entity.pdbx_description
1 polymer ?
#
loop_
_entity_poly.entity_id
_entity_poly.type
_entity_poly.pdbx_seq_one_letter_code
_entity_poly.pdbx_strand_id
1 'polypeptide(L)'
;VVKPVVALFIFIGISAFHFGELDTLNFDFKNKKYTYLVAFTYGLLFLLNLLLFNGKDVLPIIQSFPGISLTSTEMLQSSDLWIPIFPIISVIIFFVILLISLPQSEYFSKKTLSNLLFLVFLQGLIFSMPLILGFAFYFCAWHAVLSFHSILKHLEWQTQSPVFVLKKLIPTNLAAWLFLGSLMF
;
A
#
# COMPACT_ATOMS: atom_id res chain seq x y z
N VAL A 1 -4.12 27.34 -6.91
CA VAL A 1 -4.95 26.13 -7.13
C VAL A 1 -4.03 25.04 -7.63
N VAL A 2 -3.91 23.92 -6.89
CA VAL A 2 -3.09 22.77 -7.28
C VAL A 2 -3.78 22.08 -8.47
N LYS A 3 -3.01 21.79 -9.52
CA LYS A 3 -3.54 21.02 -10.66
C LYS A 3 -3.96 19.62 -10.19
N PRO A 4 -5.14 19.08 -10.60
CA PRO A 4 -5.63 17.78 -10.14
C PRO A 4 -4.62 16.64 -10.33
N VAL A 5 -3.86 16.67 -11.42
CA VAL A 5 -2.79 15.70 -11.70
C VAL A 5 -1.68 15.72 -10.64
N VAL A 6 -1.27 16.91 -10.20
CA VAL A 6 -0.25 17.06 -9.15
C VAL A 6 -0.78 16.51 -7.81
N ALA A 7 -2.04 16.81 -7.48
CA ALA A 7 -2.67 16.26 -6.29
C ALA A 7 -2.73 14.72 -6.31
N LEU A 8 -3.01 14.12 -7.47
CA LEU A 8 -3.02 12.67 -7.66
C LEU A 8 -1.63 12.06 -7.40
N PHE A 9 -0.56 12.64 -7.97
CA PHE A 9 0.80 12.14 -7.73
C PHE A 9 1.22 12.27 -6.27
N ILE A 10 0.89 13.39 -5.61
CA ILE A 10 1.14 13.57 -4.18
C ILE A 10 0.39 12.51 -3.37
N PHE A 11 -0.89 12.29 -3.69
CA PHE A 11 -1.70 11.26 -3.03
C PHE A 11 -1.10 9.86 -3.20
N ILE A 12 -0.71 9.47 -4.42
CA ILE A 12 -0.05 8.18 -4.69
C ILE A 12 1.26 8.06 -3.89
N GLY A 13 2.08 9.11 -3.86
CA GLY A 13 3.34 9.10 -3.12
C GLY A 13 3.16 8.92 -1.60
N ILE A 14 2.22 9.67 -1.01
CA ILE A 14 1.89 9.55 0.42
C ILE A 14 1.31 8.17 0.73
N SER A 15 0.39 7.69 -0.11
CA SER A 15 -0.24 6.37 0.05
C SER A 15 0.80 5.24 -0.07
N ALA A 16 1.71 5.34 -1.05
CA ALA A 16 2.79 4.37 -1.22
C ALA A 16 3.65 4.28 0.05
N PHE A 17 4.09 5.41 0.59
CA PHE A 17 4.87 5.41 1.81
C PHE A 17 4.10 4.80 2.99
N HIS A 18 2.86 5.24 3.20
CA HIS A 18 2.03 4.81 4.32
C HIS A 18 1.74 3.30 4.30
N PHE A 19 1.43 2.74 3.13
CA PHE A 19 1.18 1.30 3.01
C PHE A 19 2.46 0.49 3.17
N GLY A 20 3.54 0.91 2.52
CA GLY A 20 4.80 0.21 2.61
C GLY A 20 5.42 0.24 4.00
N GLU A 21 5.24 1.31 4.78
CA GLU A 21 5.74 1.41 6.15
C GLU A 21 5.18 0.28 7.03
N LEU A 22 3.88 0.02 6.96
CA LEU A 22 3.24 -1.04 7.75
C LEU A 22 3.64 -2.44 7.26
N ASP A 23 3.64 -2.67 5.96
CA ASP A 23 3.94 -3.98 5.38
C ASP A 23 5.39 -4.40 5.57
N THR A 24 6.31 -3.43 5.64
CA THR A 24 7.74 -3.69 5.83
C THR A 24 8.22 -3.55 7.28
N LEU A 25 7.32 -3.32 8.23
CA LEU A 25 7.64 -3.08 9.64
C LEU A 25 8.44 -4.21 10.30
N ASN A 26 8.25 -5.44 9.86
CA ASN A 26 8.87 -6.63 10.46
C ASN A 26 10.29 -6.91 9.98
N PHE A 27 10.85 -6.12 9.07
CA PHE A 27 12.23 -6.26 8.62
C PHE A 27 13.19 -5.44 9.48
N ASP A 28 14.36 -6.01 9.77
CA ASP A 28 15.42 -5.33 10.51
C ASP A 28 16.41 -4.70 9.52
N PHE A 29 16.29 -3.39 9.30
CA PHE A 29 17.11 -2.65 8.34
C PHE A 29 18.38 -2.08 9.01
N LYS A 30 19.44 -1.84 8.21
CA LYS A 30 20.70 -1.23 8.64
C LYS A 30 20.53 0.08 9.38
N ASN A 31 19.60 0.91 8.92
CA ASN A 31 19.26 2.20 9.54
C ASN A 31 17.92 2.73 9.04
N LYS A 32 17.44 3.81 9.66
CA LYS A 32 16.14 4.43 9.32
C LYS A 32 16.00 4.88 7.86
N LYS A 33 17.09 5.28 7.19
CA LYS A 33 17.02 5.68 5.77
C LYS A 33 16.60 4.51 4.90
N TYR A 34 17.16 3.32 5.18
CA TYR A 34 16.79 2.11 4.45
C TYR A 34 15.36 1.67 4.77
N THR A 35 14.91 1.83 6.00
CA THR A 35 13.50 1.58 6.36
C THR A 35 12.56 2.41 5.48
N TYR A 36 12.79 3.71 5.39
CA TYR A 36 11.97 4.61 4.57
C TYR A 36 12.06 4.31 3.08
N LEU A 37 13.27 3.99 2.59
CA LEU A 37 13.48 3.64 1.20
C LEU A 37 12.72 2.38 0.79
N VAL A 38 12.82 1.31 1.60
CA VAL A 38 12.13 0.05 1.33
C VAL A 38 10.63 0.22 1.45
N ALA A 39 10.14 0.91 2.49
CA ALA A 39 8.73 1.22 2.67
C ALA A 39 8.15 1.93 1.45
N PHE A 40 8.77 3.04 1.04
CA PHE A 40 8.31 3.80 -0.12
C PHE A 40 8.34 2.97 -1.41
N THR A 41 9.45 2.26 -1.66
CA THR A 41 9.60 1.43 -2.86
C THR A 41 8.57 0.31 -2.90
N TYR A 42 8.40 -0.42 -1.80
CA TYR A 42 7.40 -1.49 -1.72
C TYR A 42 5.99 -0.98 -1.98
N GLY A 43 5.57 0.06 -1.26
CA GLY A 43 4.22 0.59 -1.42
C GLY A 43 3.97 1.20 -2.79
N LEU A 44 4.98 1.87 -3.38
CA LEU A 44 4.86 2.40 -4.74
C LEU A 44 4.70 1.27 -5.76
N LEU A 45 5.53 0.24 -5.68
CA LEU A 45 5.47 -0.90 -6.59
C LEU A 45 4.18 -1.69 -6.41
N PHE A 46 3.72 -1.86 -5.16
CA PHE A 46 2.43 -2.47 -4.86
C PHE A 46 1.27 -1.74 -5.53
N LEU A 47 1.17 -0.42 -5.32
CA LEU A 47 0.11 0.40 -5.92
C LEU A 47 0.17 0.42 -7.45
N LEU A 48 1.37 0.60 -8.02
CA LEU A 48 1.52 0.61 -9.47
C LEU A 48 1.15 -0.74 -10.09
N ASN A 49 1.57 -1.84 -9.50
CA ASN A 49 1.19 -3.17 -9.96
C ASN A 49 -0.33 -3.38 -9.87
N LEU A 50 -0.95 -3.01 -8.74
CA LEU A 50 -2.40 -3.12 -8.57
C LEU A 50 -3.16 -2.34 -9.65
N LEU A 51 -2.73 -1.13 -9.97
CA LEU A 51 -3.34 -0.28 -11.00
C LEU A 51 -3.10 -0.85 -12.41
N LEU A 52 -1.89 -1.32 -12.70
CA LEU A 52 -1.54 -1.84 -14.03
C LEU A 52 -2.23 -3.17 -14.33
N PHE A 53 -2.29 -4.10 -13.37
CA PHE A 53 -3.02 -5.36 -13.54
C PHE A 53 -4.51 -5.16 -13.80
N ASN A 54 -5.07 -4.06 -13.30
CA ASN A 54 -6.47 -3.70 -13.46
C ASN A 54 -6.64 -2.50 -14.40
N GLY A 55 -5.75 -2.31 -15.37
CA GLY A 55 -5.72 -1.14 -16.24
C GLY A 55 -7.04 -0.85 -16.96
N LYS A 56 -7.80 -1.89 -17.32
CA LYS A 56 -9.13 -1.75 -17.96
C LYS A 56 -10.14 -1.05 -17.05
N ASP A 57 -10.09 -1.30 -15.74
CA ASP A 57 -10.98 -0.70 -14.76
C ASP A 57 -10.46 0.68 -14.31
N VAL A 58 -9.15 0.86 -14.31
CA VAL A 58 -8.47 2.09 -13.87
C VAL A 58 -8.53 3.19 -14.93
N LEU A 59 -8.41 2.83 -16.21
CA LEU A 59 -8.34 3.79 -17.32
C LEU A 59 -9.53 4.75 -17.38
N PRO A 60 -10.80 4.29 -17.27
CA PRO A 60 -11.95 5.19 -17.25
C PRO A 60 -11.93 6.16 -16.06
N ILE A 61 -11.41 5.71 -14.91
CA ILE A 61 -11.27 6.54 -13.71
C ILE A 61 -10.25 7.66 -13.96
N ILE A 62 -9.08 7.31 -14.51
CA ILE A 62 -8.04 8.30 -14.82
C ILE A 62 -8.53 9.32 -15.86
N GLN A 63 -9.25 8.87 -16.88
CA GLN A 63 -9.81 9.73 -17.93
C GLN A 63 -10.87 10.71 -17.41
N SER A 64 -11.53 10.39 -16.28
CA SER A 64 -12.51 11.28 -15.65
C SER A 64 -11.88 12.49 -14.96
N PHE A 65 -10.55 12.48 -14.73
CA PHE A 65 -9.86 13.60 -14.10
C PHE A 65 -9.69 14.78 -15.07
N PRO A 66 -10.06 16.02 -14.68
CA PRO A 66 -9.89 17.20 -15.51
C PRO A 66 -8.43 17.42 -15.92
N GLY A 67 -8.19 17.60 -17.21
CA GLY A 67 -6.87 17.88 -17.77
C GLY A 67 -6.03 16.64 -18.12
N ILE A 68 -6.59 15.44 -18.04
CA ILE A 68 -5.98 14.22 -18.57
C ILE A 68 -6.71 13.83 -19.86
N SER A 69 -6.08 14.11 -21.01
CA SER A 69 -6.55 13.63 -22.32
C SER A 69 -5.66 12.46 -22.76
N LEU A 70 -6.03 11.24 -22.36
CA LEU A 70 -5.36 10.04 -22.84
C LEU A 70 -6.25 9.40 -23.90
N THR A 71 -5.73 9.24 -25.12
CA THR A 71 -6.41 8.48 -26.16
C THR A 71 -6.34 6.99 -25.77
N SER A 72 -7.49 6.41 -25.49
CA SER A 72 -7.64 5.03 -24.99
C SER A 72 -6.98 3.98 -25.89
N THR A 73 -6.87 4.24 -27.19
CA THR A 73 -6.25 3.36 -28.18
C THR A 73 -4.74 3.27 -28.06
N GLU A 74 -4.05 4.36 -27.77
CA GLU A 74 -2.58 4.38 -27.65
C GLU A 74 -2.09 3.70 -26.36
N MET A 75 -2.84 3.86 -25.27
CA MET A 75 -2.50 3.21 -24.01
C MET A 75 -2.77 1.71 -24.01
N LEU A 76 -3.86 1.25 -24.61
CA LEU A 76 -4.17 -0.18 -24.70
C LEU A 76 -3.17 -0.92 -25.61
N GLN A 77 -2.75 -0.31 -26.71
CA GLN A 77 -1.76 -0.91 -27.62
C GLN A 77 -0.35 -1.00 -27.01
N SER A 78 0.04 -0.03 -26.19
CA SER A 78 1.32 -0.08 -25.46
C SER A 78 1.27 -0.98 -24.21
N SER A 79 0.08 -1.17 -23.62
CA SER A 79 -0.09 -1.92 -22.37
C SER A 79 0.13 -3.43 -22.55
N ASP A 80 -0.16 -4.01 -23.70
CA ASP A 80 -0.05 -5.47 -23.93
C ASP A 80 1.39 -6.00 -23.76
N LEU A 81 2.40 -5.18 -24.03
CA LEU A 81 3.80 -5.53 -23.83
C LEU A 81 4.31 -5.20 -22.42
N TRP A 82 3.86 -4.09 -21.84
CA TRP A 82 4.39 -3.61 -20.55
C TRP A 82 3.71 -4.22 -19.34
N ILE A 83 2.44 -4.61 -19.45
CA ILE A 83 1.67 -5.22 -18.34
C ILE A 83 2.38 -6.46 -17.76
N PRO A 84 2.86 -7.44 -18.55
CA PRO A 84 3.55 -8.59 -18.00
C PRO A 84 5.00 -8.31 -17.57
N ILE A 85 5.67 -7.33 -18.16
CA ILE A 85 7.08 -7.05 -17.91
C ILE A 85 7.27 -6.18 -16.66
N PHE A 86 6.39 -5.21 -16.44
CA PHE A 86 6.51 -4.27 -15.33
C PHE A 86 6.50 -4.95 -13.94
N PRO A 87 5.63 -5.92 -13.63
CA PRO A 87 5.67 -6.63 -12.36
C PRO A 87 6.99 -7.35 -12.13
N ILE A 88 7.56 -7.97 -13.17
CA ILE A 88 8.84 -8.67 -13.07
C ILE A 88 9.97 -7.68 -12.72
N ILE A 89 10.04 -6.57 -13.45
CA ILE A 89 11.03 -5.51 -13.20
C ILE A 89 10.85 -4.94 -11.81
N SER A 90 9.61 -4.67 -11.38
CA SER A 90 9.32 -4.11 -10.07
C SER A 90 9.74 -5.04 -8.93
N VAL A 91 9.49 -6.34 -9.07
CA VAL A 91 9.95 -7.35 -8.11
C VAL A 91 11.48 -7.37 -8.04
N ILE A 92 12.17 -7.34 -9.17
CA ILE A 92 13.64 -7.30 -9.21
C ILE A 92 14.17 -6.05 -8.51
N ILE A 93 13.61 -4.87 -8.82
CA ILE A 93 14.00 -3.60 -8.19
C ILE A 93 13.80 -3.67 -6.68
N PHE A 94 12.64 -4.16 -6.25
CA PHE A 94 12.34 -4.33 -4.82
C PHE A 94 13.36 -5.24 -4.13
N PHE A 95 13.65 -6.40 -4.71
CA PHE A 95 14.63 -7.33 -4.14
C PHE A 95 16.04 -6.74 -4.06
N VAL A 96 16.48 -6.02 -5.08
CA VAL A 96 17.79 -5.34 -5.06
C VAL A 96 17.85 -4.31 -3.93
N ILE A 97 16.83 -3.47 -3.82
CA ILE A 97 16.76 -2.44 -2.76
C ILE A 97 16.70 -3.10 -1.37
N LEU A 98 15.93 -4.17 -1.22
CA LEU A 98 15.83 -4.91 0.02
C LEU A 98 17.18 -5.50 0.43
N LEU A 99 17.87 -6.20 -0.47
CA LEU A 99 19.19 -6.77 -0.19
C LEU A 99 20.23 -5.73 0.21
N ILE A 100 20.25 -4.58 -0.46
CA ILE A 100 21.15 -3.47 -0.08
C ILE A 100 20.80 -2.93 1.32
N SER A 101 19.55 -2.95 1.69
CA SER A 101 19.01 -2.36 2.92
C SER A 101 19.13 -3.25 4.16
N LEU A 102 19.16 -4.56 3.99
CA LEU A 102 19.30 -5.53 5.07
C LEU A 102 20.77 -5.70 5.50
N PRO A 103 21.05 -5.92 6.82
CA PRO A 103 22.34 -6.43 7.26
C PRO A 103 22.62 -7.83 6.65
N GLN A 104 23.89 -8.15 6.46
CA GLN A 104 24.26 -9.46 5.87
C GLN A 104 23.78 -10.65 6.72
N SER A 105 23.73 -10.49 8.05
CA SER A 105 23.19 -11.48 8.99
C SER A 105 21.71 -11.80 8.76
N GLU A 106 20.97 -10.89 8.14
CA GLU A 106 19.51 -11.00 7.93
C GLU A 106 19.12 -11.56 6.56
N TYR A 107 20.05 -11.68 5.59
CA TYR A 107 19.71 -12.07 4.21
C TYR A 107 18.93 -13.37 4.10
N PHE A 108 19.33 -14.38 4.90
CA PHE A 108 18.69 -15.68 4.93
C PHE A 108 18.13 -16.04 6.31
N SER A 109 17.85 -15.04 7.15
CA SER A 109 17.20 -15.32 8.42
C SER A 109 15.81 -15.88 8.18
N LYS A 110 15.37 -16.81 9.05
CA LYS A 110 14.02 -17.39 8.98
C LYS A 110 12.95 -16.31 9.04
N LYS A 111 13.20 -15.23 9.81
CA LYS A 111 12.32 -14.08 9.94
C LYS A 111 12.16 -13.33 8.61
N THR A 112 13.28 -12.97 7.97
CA THR A 112 13.27 -12.27 6.68
C THR A 112 12.60 -13.11 5.61
N LEU A 113 12.93 -14.40 5.53
CA LEU A 113 12.33 -15.30 4.53
C LEU A 113 10.82 -15.45 4.75
N SER A 114 10.38 -15.62 5.99
CA SER A 114 8.94 -15.70 6.32
C SER A 114 8.21 -14.42 5.94
N ASN A 115 8.78 -13.24 6.24
CA ASN A 115 8.18 -11.96 5.88
C ASN A 115 8.10 -11.78 4.35
N LEU A 116 9.15 -12.16 3.61
CA LEU A 116 9.15 -12.11 2.15
C LEU A 116 8.09 -13.03 1.54
N LEU A 117 8.04 -14.27 1.97
CA LEU A 117 7.03 -15.24 1.51
C LEU A 117 5.62 -14.72 1.78
N PHE A 118 5.44 -14.11 2.93
CA PHE A 118 4.16 -13.51 3.29
C PHE A 118 3.79 -12.33 2.37
N LEU A 119 4.72 -11.40 2.10
CA LEU A 119 4.47 -10.28 1.18
C LEU A 119 4.17 -10.76 -0.25
N VAL A 120 4.90 -11.76 -0.73
CA VAL A 120 4.64 -12.38 -2.05
C VAL A 120 3.26 -13.03 -2.09
N PHE A 121 2.90 -13.79 -1.05
CA PHE A 121 1.58 -14.39 -0.93
C PHE A 121 0.46 -13.34 -0.91
N LEU A 122 0.61 -12.29 -0.11
CA LEU A 122 -0.36 -11.20 -0.01
C LEU A 122 -0.55 -10.50 -1.36
N GLN A 123 0.53 -10.18 -2.06
CA GLN A 123 0.45 -9.57 -3.39
C GLN A 123 -0.22 -10.51 -4.40
N GLY A 124 0.17 -11.79 -4.43
CA GLY A 124 -0.45 -12.78 -5.31
C GLY A 124 -1.95 -12.92 -5.06
N LEU A 125 -2.36 -12.94 -3.80
CA LEU A 125 -3.77 -13.00 -3.42
C LEU A 125 -4.54 -11.76 -3.92
N ILE A 126 -4.02 -10.55 -3.68
CA ILE A 126 -4.68 -9.30 -4.07
C ILE A 126 -4.76 -9.18 -5.59
N PHE A 127 -3.71 -9.53 -6.32
CA PHE A 127 -3.70 -9.45 -7.78
C PHE A 127 -4.57 -10.52 -8.46
N SER A 128 -4.94 -11.58 -7.75
CA SER A 128 -5.93 -12.56 -8.26
C SER A 128 -7.38 -12.08 -8.16
N MET A 129 -7.62 -10.94 -7.49
CA MET A 129 -8.96 -10.37 -7.28
C MET A 129 -9.24 -9.22 -8.25
N PRO A 130 -10.52 -8.95 -8.60
CA PRO A 130 -10.90 -7.70 -9.26
C PRO A 130 -10.47 -6.48 -8.45
N LEU A 131 -10.16 -5.35 -9.12
CA LEU A 131 -9.59 -4.15 -8.52
C LEU A 131 -10.26 -3.73 -7.20
N ILE A 132 -11.58 -3.57 -7.23
CA ILE A 132 -12.35 -3.10 -6.06
C ILE A 132 -12.25 -4.09 -4.90
N LEU A 133 -12.35 -5.39 -5.20
CA LEU A 133 -12.31 -6.45 -4.18
C LEU A 133 -10.89 -6.58 -3.60
N GLY A 134 -9.85 -6.57 -4.43
CA GLY A 134 -8.46 -6.60 -3.99
C GLY A 134 -8.10 -5.41 -3.12
N PHE A 135 -8.55 -4.22 -3.52
CA PHE A 135 -8.39 -3.00 -2.75
C PHE A 135 -9.13 -3.06 -1.41
N ALA A 136 -10.40 -3.47 -1.42
CA ALA A 136 -11.19 -3.62 -0.21
C ALA A 136 -10.59 -4.67 0.74
N PHE A 137 -10.16 -5.80 0.23
CA PHE A 137 -9.49 -6.83 1.03
C PHE A 137 -8.20 -6.29 1.68
N TYR A 138 -7.35 -5.64 0.88
CA TYR A 138 -6.11 -5.05 1.40
C TYR A 138 -6.39 -4.05 2.52
N PHE A 139 -7.32 -3.12 2.30
CA PHE A 139 -7.62 -2.07 3.28
C PHE A 139 -8.32 -2.59 4.52
N CYS A 140 -9.38 -3.38 4.36
CA CYS A 140 -10.25 -3.76 5.48
C CYS A 140 -9.72 -4.96 6.25
N ALA A 141 -9.16 -5.95 5.57
CA ALA A 141 -8.71 -7.17 6.21
C ALA A 141 -7.22 -7.14 6.60
N TRP A 142 -6.38 -6.52 5.78
CA TRP A 142 -4.94 -6.51 6.02
C TRP A 142 -4.45 -5.22 6.66
N HIS A 143 -4.54 -4.11 5.95
CA HIS A 143 -4.00 -2.82 6.40
C HIS A 143 -4.66 -2.32 7.70
N ALA A 144 -5.98 -2.45 7.81
CA ALA A 144 -6.70 -2.05 9.02
C ALA A 144 -6.27 -2.87 10.25
N VAL A 145 -6.05 -4.18 10.09
CA VAL A 145 -5.59 -5.05 11.18
C VAL A 145 -4.18 -4.69 11.63
N LEU A 146 -3.25 -4.47 10.68
CA LEU A 146 -1.89 -4.04 11.01
C LEU A 146 -1.86 -2.67 11.68
N SER A 147 -2.61 -1.72 11.13
CA SER A 147 -2.73 -0.37 11.69
C SER A 147 -3.28 -0.42 13.11
N PHE A 148 -4.33 -1.19 13.33
CA PHE A 148 -4.93 -1.37 14.64
C PHE A 148 -3.95 -1.99 15.64
N HIS A 149 -3.24 -3.05 15.24
CA HIS A 149 -2.21 -3.66 16.07
C HIS A 149 -1.08 -2.67 16.42
N SER A 150 -0.63 -1.88 15.45
CA SER A 150 0.39 -0.84 15.66
C SER A 150 -0.08 0.25 16.63
N ILE A 151 -1.34 0.69 16.53
CA ILE A 151 -1.95 1.65 17.45
C ILE A 151 -2.01 1.07 18.87
N LEU A 152 -2.47 -0.18 19.03
CA LEU A 152 -2.53 -0.82 20.34
C LEU A 152 -1.13 -0.93 20.98
N LYS A 153 -0.12 -1.22 20.16
CA LYS A 153 1.27 -1.28 20.61
C LYS A 153 1.77 0.09 21.06
N HIS A 154 1.50 1.12 20.28
CA HIS A 154 1.92 2.49 20.59
C HIS A 154 1.26 3.04 21.88
N LEU A 155 0.00 2.67 22.10
CA LEU A 155 -0.76 3.08 23.28
C LEU A 155 -0.54 2.16 24.50
N GLU A 156 0.30 1.12 24.37
CA GLU A 156 0.53 0.11 25.41
C GLU A 156 -0.75 -0.63 25.86
N TRP A 157 -1.74 -0.71 24.98
CA TRP A 157 -3.04 -1.35 25.26
C TRP A 157 -3.12 -2.82 24.85
N GLN A 158 -2.03 -3.45 24.47
CA GLN A 158 -1.99 -4.84 23.99
C GLN A 158 -2.52 -5.85 25.03
N THR A 159 -2.35 -5.57 26.31
CA THR A 159 -2.79 -6.41 27.41
C THR A 159 -4.16 -6.04 27.98
N GLN A 160 -4.78 -4.98 27.44
CA GLN A 160 -6.08 -4.51 27.89
C GLN A 160 -7.23 -5.36 27.35
N SER A 161 -8.33 -5.39 28.06
CA SER A 161 -9.52 -6.10 27.60
C SER A 161 -10.08 -5.48 26.30
N PRO A 162 -10.63 -6.27 25.36
CA PRO A 162 -11.25 -5.75 24.14
C PRO A 162 -12.33 -4.69 24.43
N VAL A 163 -13.08 -4.85 25.52
CA VAL A 163 -14.12 -3.91 25.95
C VAL A 163 -13.52 -2.56 26.34
N PHE A 164 -12.36 -2.54 27.03
CA PHE A 164 -11.65 -1.32 27.38
C PHE A 164 -11.22 -0.58 26.12
N VAL A 165 -10.56 -1.29 25.18
CA VAL A 165 -10.10 -0.73 23.92
C VAL A 165 -11.26 -0.14 23.13
N LEU A 166 -12.36 -0.88 23.00
CA LEU A 166 -13.54 -0.43 22.28
C LEU A 166 -14.13 0.85 22.90
N LYS A 167 -14.30 0.89 24.23
CA LYS A 167 -14.80 2.08 24.94
C LYS A 167 -13.93 3.31 24.72
N LYS A 168 -12.61 3.15 24.59
CA LYS A 168 -11.67 4.27 24.33
C LYS A 168 -11.69 4.73 22.89
N LEU A 169 -11.92 3.82 21.93
CA LEU A 169 -11.95 4.14 20.50
C LEU A 169 -13.28 4.70 20.01
N ILE A 170 -14.41 4.34 20.66
CA ILE A 170 -15.75 4.80 20.26
C ILE A 170 -15.83 6.33 20.16
N PRO A 171 -15.41 7.13 21.16
CA PRO A 171 -15.54 8.59 21.07
C PRO A 171 -14.77 9.19 19.90
N THR A 172 -13.55 8.67 19.63
CA THR A 172 -12.71 9.14 18.51
C THR A 172 -13.34 8.81 17.16
N ASN A 173 -13.84 7.58 17.01
CA ASN A 173 -14.52 7.16 15.78
C ASN A 173 -15.83 7.94 15.58
N LEU A 174 -16.60 8.14 16.64
CA LEU A 174 -17.85 8.93 16.57
C LEU A 174 -17.58 10.38 16.15
N ALA A 175 -16.53 11.00 16.72
CA ALA A 175 -16.12 12.35 16.33
C ALA A 175 -15.70 12.42 14.85
N ALA A 176 -14.95 11.43 14.35
CA ALA A 176 -14.57 11.33 12.95
C ALA A 176 -15.79 11.17 12.02
N TRP A 177 -16.75 10.33 12.38
CA TRP A 177 -17.98 10.16 11.60
C TRP A 177 -18.84 11.41 11.59
N LEU A 178 -18.97 12.11 12.72
CA LEU A 178 -19.69 13.39 12.80
C LEU A 178 -19.02 14.47 11.95
N PHE A 179 -17.68 14.54 11.98
CA PHE A 179 -16.92 15.46 11.15
C PHE A 179 -17.13 15.16 9.65
N LEU A 180 -16.96 13.91 9.23
CA LEU A 180 -17.19 13.51 7.84
C LEU A 180 -18.64 13.76 7.40
N GLY A 181 -19.61 13.46 8.25
CA GLY A 181 -21.02 13.73 7.98
C GLY A 181 -21.29 15.22 7.79
N SER A 182 -20.63 16.10 8.56
CA SER A 182 -20.78 17.56 8.41
C SER A 182 -20.21 18.13 7.11
N LEU A 183 -19.33 17.40 6.43
CA LEU A 183 -18.77 17.79 5.13
C LEU A 183 -19.65 17.38 3.93
N MET A 184 -20.63 16.51 4.17
CA MET A 184 -21.54 16.01 3.12
C MET A 184 -22.85 16.83 3.01
N PHE A 185 -23.09 17.77 3.93
CA PHE A 185 -24.22 18.69 3.95
C PHE A 185 -23.73 20.14 3.97
#